data_cf0b296769f5bff5f2c44d3f89566238
#
_entry.id   cf0b296769f5bff5f2c44d3f89566238
#
_cell.length_a   1.000
_cell.length_b   1.000
_cell.length_c   1.000
_cell.angle_alpha   90.00
_cell.angle_beta   90.00
_cell.angle_gamma   90.00
#
_symmetry.space_group_name_H-M   'P 1'
#
loop_
_entity.id
_entity.type
_entity.pdbx_description
1 polymer ?
#
loop_
_entity_poly.entity_id
_entity_poly.type
_entity_poly.pdbx_seq_one_letter_code
_entity_poly.pdbx_strand_id
1 'polypeptide(L)'
;MIYNKLVRDRIPQIIESNGGKAKFITLSDEDFFAELEKKLDEEVGEYHRDKTLEELADILEVVYALAATAGCSYDELLNLYQKKHEARGGFEQKCYLISSE
;
A
#
# COMPACT_ATOMS: atom_id res chain seq x y z
N MET A 1 4.11 -19.63 -15.23
CA MET A 1 4.97 -18.59 -14.64
C MET A 1 4.82 -18.57 -13.13
N ILE A 2 5.91 -18.44 -12.43
CA ILE A 2 5.93 -18.46 -10.96
C ILE A 2 6.13 -17.02 -10.45
N TYR A 3 5.25 -16.57 -9.56
CA TYR A 3 5.30 -15.21 -9.01
C TYR A 3 5.80 -15.18 -7.57
N ASN A 4 5.29 -16.07 -6.71
CA ASN A 4 5.64 -16.14 -5.27
C ASN A 4 5.61 -14.75 -4.60
N LYS A 5 4.50 -14.05 -4.78
CA LYS A 5 4.32 -12.73 -4.19
C LYS A 5 2.89 -12.49 -3.77
N LEU A 6 2.70 -11.56 -2.85
CA LEU A 6 1.39 -11.14 -2.40
C LEU A 6 0.66 -10.43 -3.54
N VAL A 7 -0.60 -10.77 -3.75
CA VAL A 7 -1.46 -10.14 -4.76
C VAL A 7 -2.76 -9.69 -4.10
N ARG A 8 -3.47 -8.78 -4.76
CA ARG A 8 -4.79 -8.36 -4.29
C ARG A 8 -5.77 -9.53 -4.34
N ASP A 9 -6.77 -9.48 -3.47
CA ASP A 9 -7.70 -10.59 -3.22
C ASP A 9 -8.39 -11.15 -4.45
N ARG A 10 -8.69 -10.32 -5.43
CA ARG A 10 -9.42 -10.74 -6.62
C ARG A 10 -8.54 -11.20 -7.77
N ILE A 11 -7.24 -11.12 -7.63
CA ILE A 11 -6.33 -11.48 -8.73
C ILE A 11 -6.46 -12.95 -9.14
N PRO A 12 -6.53 -13.92 -8.21
CA PRO A 12 -6.74 -15.31 -8.64
C PRO A 12 -8.01 -15.50 -9.47
N GLN A 13 -9.10 -14.87 -9.07
CA GLN A 13 -10.37 -14.94 -9.79
C GLN A 13 -10.26 -14.30 -11.18
N ILE A 14 -9.56 -13.17 -11.28
CA ILE A 14 -9.35 -12.48 -12.55
C ILE A 14 -8.55 -13.35 -13.53
N ILE A 15 -7.50 -14.00 -13.03
CA ILE A 15 -6.69 -14.93 -13.84
C ILE A 15 -7.58 -16.05 -14.41
N GLU A 16 -8.41 -16.64 -13.56
CA GLU A 16 -9.29 -17.74 -13.97
C GLU A 16 -10.38 -17.27 -14.94
N SER A 17 -10.92 -16.08 -14.74
CA SER A 17 -11.89 -15.49 -15.65
C SER A 17 -11.31 -15.27 -17.05
N ASN A 18 -10.00 -15.08 -17.15
CA ASN A 18 -9.30 -14.89 -18.42
C ASN A 18 -8.75 -16.20 -19.01
N GLY A 19 -9.20 -17.35 -18.49
CA GLY A 19 -8.84 -18.65 -19.03
C GLY A 19 -7.56 -19.26 -18.45
N GLY A 20 -6.92 -18.59 -17.50
CA GLY A 20 -5.73 -19.12 -16.83
C GLY A 20 -6.10 -19.99 -15.64
N LYS A 21 -5.08 -20.49 -14.97
CA LYS A 21 -5.22 -21.22 -13.70
C LYS A 21 -4.37 -20.52 -12.64
N ALA A 22 -4.98 -20.20 -11.52
CA ALA A 22 -4.28 -19.58 -10.39
C ALA A 22 -4.09 -20.61 -9.28
N LYS A 23 -2.86 -20.71 -8.78
CA LYS A 23 -2.57 -21.49 -7.60
C LYS A 23 -2.10 -20.52 -6.53
N PHE A 24 -2.78 -20.48 -5.39
CA PHE A 24 -2.46 -19.55 -4.33
C PHE A 24 -2.70 -20.21 -2.96
N ILE A 25 -2.13 -19.61 -1.93
CA ILE A 25 -2.35 -20.01 -0.54
C ILE A 25 -2.77 -18.77 0.25
N THR A 26 -3.37 -18.99 1.41
CA THR A 26 -3.65 -17.94 2.37
C THR A 26 -2.55 -17.93 3.42
N LEU A 27 -1.86 -16.82 3.56
CA LEU A 27 -0.74 -16.68 4.49
C LEU A 27 -1.22 -16.59 5.94
N SER A 28 -0.34 -16.96 6.87
CA SER A 28 -0.54 -16.63 8.29
C SER A 28 -0.45 -15.12 8.47
N ASP A 29 -0.93 -14.62 9.59
CA ASP A 29 -0.86 -13.17 9.88
C ASP A 29 0.57 -12.67 9.90
N GLU A 30 1.49 -13.46 10.46
CA GLU A 30 2.91 -13.12 10.51
C GLU A 30 3.53 -13.01 9.12
N ASP A 31 3.30 -14.03 8.28
CA ASP A 31 3.84 -14.04 6.92
C ASP A 31 3.18 -12.96 6.06
N PHE A 32 1.89 -12.71 6.26
CA PHE A 32 1.16 -11.65 5.56
C PHE A 32 1.78 -10.30 5.85
N PHE A 33 2.04 -9.99 7.13
CA PHE A 33 2.68 -8.72 7.49
C PHE A 33 4.04 -8.57 6.82
N ALA A 34 4.87 -9.62 6.85
CA ALA A 34 6.19 -9.59 6.21
C ALA A 34 6.09 -9.33 4.70
N GLU A 35 5.12 -9.96 4.04
CA GLU A 35 4.91 -9.78 2.60
C GLU A 35 4.33 -8.40 2.28
N LEU A 36 3.51 -7.83 3.16
CA LEU A 36 3.03 -6.45 2.98
C LEU A 36 4.18 -5.44 3.04
N GLU A 37 5.14 -5.63 3.95
CA GLU A 37 6.31 -4.76 4.02
C GLU A 37 7.11 -4.79 2.71
N LYS A 38 7.30 -5.98 2.16
CA LYS A 38 7.95 -6.14 0.84
C LYS A 38 7.13 -5.50 -0.27
N LYS A 39 5.81 -5.62 -0.19
CA LYS A 39 4.89 -5.07 -1.18
C LYS A 39 4.95 -3.55 -1.18
N LEU A 40 5.08 -2.94 0.00
CA LEU A 40 5.23 -1.49 0.10
C LEU A 40 6.49 -1.02 -0.64
N ASP A 41 7.62 -1.68 -0.43
CA ASP A 41 8.86 -1.36 -1.12
C ASP A 41 8.73 -1.54 -2.63
N GLU A 42 8.09 -2.62 -3.06
CA GLU A 42 7.84 -2.90 -4.47
C GLU A 42 7.04 -1.79 -5.14
N GLU A 43 5.90 -1.41 -4.53
CA GLU A 43 5.02 -0.38 -5.09
C GLU A 43 5.65 1.00 -5.09
N VAL A 44 6.42 1.34 -4.05
CA VAL A 44 7.19 2.59 -4.00
C VAL A 44 8.22 2.62 -5.13
N GLY A 45 8.91 1.50 -5.36
CA GLY A 45 9.86 1.38 -6.47
C GLY A 45 9.21 1.56 -7.83
N GLU A 46 8.05 0.96 -8.02
CA GLU A 46 7.29 1.11 -9.26
C GLU A 46 6.85 2.56 -9.48
N TYR A 47 6.43 3.25 -8.42
CA TYR A 47 6.09 4.67 -8.51
C TYR A 47 7.31 5.50 -8.93
N HIS A 48 8.47 5.23 -8.34
CA HIS A 48 9.70 5.97 -8.69
C HIS A 48 10.06 5.79 -10.16
N ARG A 49 9.79 4.61 -10.71
CA ARG A 49 10.08 4.30 -12.12
C ARG A 49 9.06 4.93 -13.06
N ASP A 50 7.78 4.76 -12.78
CA ASP A 50 6.69 5.06 -13.73
C ASP A 50 5.98 6.38 -13.45
N LYS A 51 5.93 6.83 -12.20
CA LYS A 51 5.35 8.09 -11.74
C LYS A 51 3.88 8.29 -12.16
N THR A 52 3.10 7.20 -12.13
CA THR A 52 1.68 7.24 -12.49
C THR A 52 0.78 7.30 -11.26
N LEU A 53 -0.46 7.76 -11.47
CA LEU A 53 -1.45 7.79 -10.40
C LEU A 53 -1.83 6.38 -9.96
N GLU A 54 -1.84 5.42 -10.89
CA GLU A 54 -2.13 4.01 -10.57
C GLU A 54 -1.15 3.48 -9.52
N GLU A 55 0.13 3.84 -9.65
CA GLU A 55 1.14 3.42 -8.67
C GLU A 55 0.90 4.03 -7.29
N LEU A 56 0.44 5.27 -7.24
CA LEU A 56 0.05 5.90 -5.96
C LEU A 56 -1.14 5.20 -5.34
N ALA A 57 -2.14 4.82 -6.15
CA ALA A 57 -3.28 4.07 -5.67
C ALA A 57 -2.86 2.70 -5.12
N ASP A 58 -1.91 2.04 -5.76
CA ASP A 58 -1.38 0.75 -5.30
C ASP A 58 -0.65 0.90 -3.95
N ILE A 59 0.13 1.97 -3.79
CA ILE A 59 0.78 2.28 -2.50
C ILE A 59 -0.28 2.50 -1.42
N LEU A 60 -1.32 3.24 -1.74
CA LEU A 60 -2.40 3.53 -0.79
C LEU A 60 -3.09 2.26 -0.32
N GLU A 61 -3.34 1.30 -1.23
CA GLU A 61 -3.93 0.00 -0.86
C GLU A 61 -3.05 -0.73 0.15
N VAL A 62 -1.75 -0.75 -0.06
CA VAL A 62 -0.81 -1.39 0.87
C VAL A 62 -0.80 -0.67 2.21
N VAL A 63 -0.85 0.66 2.21
CA VAL A 63 -0.91 1.47 3.44
C VAL A 63 -2.12 1.08 4.28
N TYR A 64 -3.30 0.98 3.67
CA TYR A 64 -4.51 0.57 4.38
C TYR A 64 -4.40 -0.86 4.92
N ALA A 65 -3.82 -1.77 4.16
CA ALA A 65 -3.63 -3.15 4.61
C ALA A 65 -2.67 -3.22 5.81
N LEU A 66 -1.60 -2.44 5.78
CA LEU A 66 -0.66 -2.35 6.92
C LEU A 66 -1.35 -1.79 8.16
N ALA A 67 -2.17 -0.74 8.00
CA ALA A 67 -2.93 -0.19 9.11
C ALA A 67 -3.84 -1.25 9.73
N ALA A 68 -4.50 -2.06 8.91
CA ALA A 68 -5.38 -3.13 9.37
C ALA A 68 -4.61 -4.17 10.20
N THR A 69 -3.37 -4.51 9.82
CA THR A 69 -2.55 -5.43 10.62
C THR A 69 -2.22 -4.88 12.00
N ALA A 70 -2.21 -3.56 12.14
CA ALA A 70 -1.99 -2.88 13.43
C ALA A 70 -3.30 -2.64 14.20
N GLY A 71 -4.41 -3.20 13.74
CA GLY A 71 -5.70 -3.04 14.39
C GLY A 71 -6.39 -1.72 14.10
N CYS A 72 -5.94 -1.00 13.08
CA CYS A 72 -6.47 0.31 12.71
C CYS A 72 -7.37 0.19 11.49
N SER A 73 -8.62 0.63 11.59
CA SER A 73 -9.54 0.62 10.45
C SER A 73 -9.19 1.70 9.44
N TYR A 74 -9.75 1.58 8.25
CA TYR A 74 -9.65 2.60 7.20
C TYR A 74 -10.05 3.99 7.75
N ASP A 75 -11.21 4.07 8.42
CA ASP A 75 -11.70 5.35 8.94
C ASP A 75 -10.81 5.91 10.03
N GLU A 76 -10.27 5.06 10.89
CA GLU A 76 -9.35 5.50 11.94
C GLU A 76 -8.06 6.06 11.36
N LEU A 77 -7.50 5.42 10.33
CA LEU A 77 -6.31 5.92 9.65
C LEU A 77 -6.60 7.26 8.97
N LEU A 78 -7.75 7.37 8.29
CA LEU A 78 -8.16 8.61 7.63
C LEU A 78 -8.32 9.75 8.64
N ASN A 79 -8.94 9.47 9.80
CA ASN A 79 -9.08 10.47 10.87
C ASN A 79 -7.72 10.93 11.38
N LEU A 80 -6.79 10.02 11.59
CA LEU A 80 -5.43 10.37 12.01
C LEU A 80 -4.73 11.23 10.96
N TYR A 81 -4.86 10.86 9.69
CA TYR A 81 -4.34 11.66 8.58
C TYR A 81 -4.91 13.08 8.61
N GLN A 82 -6.23 13.22 8.76
CA GLN A 82 -6.88 14.52 8.76
C GLN A 82 -6.43 15.39 9.92
N LYS A 83 -6.30 14.81 11.11
CA LYS A 83 -5.80 15.55 12.28
C LYS A 83 -4.38 16.07 12.06
N LYS A 84 -3.51 15.26 11.49
CA LYS A 84 -2.15 15.69 11.18
C LYS A 84 -2.16 16.77 10.11
N HIS A 85 -3.02 16.64 9.11
CA HIS A 85 -3.16 17.64 8.07
C HIS A 85 -3.62 19.00 8.63
N GLU A 86 -4.59 19.01 9.53
CA GLU A 86 -5.05 20.22 10.19
C GLU A 86 -3.96 20.87 11.04
N ALA A 87 -3.18 20.05 11.74
CA ALA A 87 -2.13 20.57 12.63
C ALA A 87 -0.88 21.04 11.89
N ARG A 88 -0.51 20.37 10.80
CA ARG A 88 0.78 20.59 10.12
C ARG A 88 0.65 21.07 8.69
N GLY A 89 -0.53 20.98 8.09
CA GLY A 89 -0.77 21.30 6.69
C GLY A 89 -0.31 20.20 5.76
N GLY A 90 -0.43 20.45 4.48
CA GLY A 90 0.10 19.58 3.43
C GLY A 90 1.43 20.11 2.91
N PHE A 91 1.69 19.88 1.64
CA PHE A 91 2.95 20.33 0.99
C PHE A 91 2.74 21.43 -0.04
N GLU A 92 1.57 22.07 -0.06
CA GLU A 92 1.22 23.03 -1.10
C GLU A 92 2.14 24.23 -1.17
N GLN A 93 2.69 24.66 -0.03
CA GLN A 93 3.56 25.81 0.04
C GLN A 93 5.02 25.51 -0.27
N LYS A 94 5.36 24.24 -0.48
CA LYS A 94 6.72 23.82 -0.89
C LYS A 94 7.80 24.28 0.09
N CYS A 95 7.51 24.23 1.39
CA CYS A 95 8.46 24.66 2.43
C CYS A 95 9.60 23.68 2.56
N TYR A 96 10.82 24.16 2.43
CA TYR A 96 12.04 23.38 2.63
C TYR A 96 12.78 23.97 3.81
N LEU A 97 12.74 23.28 4.94
CA LEU A 97 13.34 23.78 6.18
C LEU A 97 14.86 23.66 6.11
N ILE A 98 15.55 24.81 6.29
CA ILE A 98 17.01 24.83 6.27
C ILE A 98 17.57 24.76 7.69
N SER A 99 16.97 25.48 8.63
CA SER A 99 17.44 25.48 10.01
C SER A 99 16.30 25.89 10.95
N SER A 100 16.51 25.63 12.22
CA SER A 100 15.61 26.02 13.29
C SER A 100 16.45 26.43 14.49
N GLU A 101 16.03 27.51 15.15
CA GLU A 101 16.71 28.03 16.34
C GLU A 101 15.87 27.88 17.60
#